data_2d9655a6caded73f6a1c1b0af40a4941
#
_entry.id   2d9655a6caded73f6a1c1b0af40a4941
#
_cell.length_a   1.000
_cell.length_b   1.000
_cell.length_c   1.000
_cell.angle_alpha   90.00
_cell.angle_beta   90.00
_cell.angle_gamma   90.00
#
_symmetry.space_group_name_H-M   'P 1'
#
loop_
_entity.id
_entity.type
_entity.pdbx_description
1 polymer ?
#
loop_
_entity_poly.entity_id
_entity_poly.type
_entity_poly.pdbx_seq_one_letter_code
_entity_poly.pdbx_strand_id
1 'polypeptide(L)'
;MKQLALERSLPLLQPPKLVDPAVLAAIAAARPEAMVVAAYGLILPAALLALPPRGCLNVHASLLPRWRGAAPIQRALLAGDSTIGITIMQMDEGLDTGPILLQEAIAIAPDDTAGTLHEKLAGLGARLLLRALEAPPAPVAQDAKAVTYAVRIARSDAEIDWRDTAVAIERRIRALDPVPGAQTRHAGAILKIWRAGIEHGVRAAPGTVCAVEPTGIVVACGADALRIAELQRAGGKRLAARAFLAGYRLTSGARFGSRDG
;
A
#
# COMPACT_ATOMS: atom_id res chain seq x y z
N MET A 1 11.11 2.01 13.13
CA MET A 1 11.03 1.19 14.38
C MET A 1 12.41 0.89 14.95
N LYS A 2 13.32 0.14 14.27
CA LYS A 2 14.67 -0.19 14.81
C LYS A 2 15.44 1.04 15.30
N GLN A 3 15.56 2.06 14.47
CA GLN A 3 16.29 3.28 14.83
C GLN A 3 15.71 3.94 16.09
N LEU A 4 14.39 4.08 16.15
CA LEU A 4 13.71 4.64 17.32
C LEU A 4 13.92 3.81 18.59
N ALA A 5 13.91 2.48 18.48
CA ALA A 5 14.18 1.61 19.62
C ALA A 5 15.59 1.82 20.17
N LEU A 6 16.59 1.94 19.29
CA LEU A 6 17.97 2.23 19.67
C LEU A 6 18.11 3.62 20.32
N GLU A 7 17.50 4.66 19.73
CA GLU A 7 17.48 6.02 20.27
C GLU A 7 16.83 6.11 21.66
N ARG A 8 15.85 5.24 21.90
CA ARG A 8 15.13 5.19 23.20
C ARG A 8 15.67 4.13 24.15
N SER A 9 16.81 3.47 23.79
CA SER A 9 17.42 2.39 24.60
C SER A 9 16.45 1.27 24.95
N LEU A 10 15.50 0.98 24.03
CA LEU A 10 14.56 -0.12 24.20
C LEU A 10 15.21 -1.43 23.78
N PRO A 11 14.94 -2.55 24.50
CA PRO A 11 15.40 -3.87 24.10
C PRO A 11 14.94 -4.22 22.68
N LEU A 12 15.87 -4.68 21.84
CA LEU A 12 15.61 -4.96 20.42
C LEU A 12 16.01 -6.39 20.09
N LEU A 13 15.05 -7.17 19.57
CA LEU A 13 15.28 -8.48 18.97
C LEU A 13 14.97 -8.41 17.47
N GLN A 14 15.84 -8.97 16.65
CA GLN A 14 15.65 -9.06 15.19
C GLN A 14 15.91 -10.50 14.70
N PRO A 15 15.13 -11.49 15.17
CA PRO A 15 15.34 -12.87 14.78
C PRO A 15 14.90 -13.09 13.34
N PRO A 16 15.58 -13.96 12.57
CA PRO A 16 15.16 -14.32 11.22
C PRO A 16 13.88 -15.18 11.21
N LYS A 17 13.57 -15.84 12.33
CA LYS A 17 12.38 -16.68 12.52
C LYS A 17 11.87 -16.56 13.95
N LEU A 18 10.56 -16.46 14.15
CA LEU A 18 9.94 -16.43 15.49
C LEU A 18 9.78 -17.80 16.15
N VAL A 19 9.93 -18.88 15.38
CA VAL A 19 9.80 -20.26 15.90
C VAL A 19 11.04 -20.76 16.61
N ASP A 20 12.11 -19.97 16.68
CA ASP A 20 13.34 -20.33 17.40
C ASP A 20 13.05 -20.37 18.91
N PRO A 21 13.33 -21.50 19.60
CA PRO A 21 13.10 -21.63 21.04
C PRO A 21 13.79 -20.55 21.89
N ALA A 22 14.99 -20.12 21.49
CA ALA A 22 15.71 -19.05 22.19
C ALA A 22 15.00 -17.70 22.08
N VAL A 23 14.41 -17.42 20.91
CA VAL A 23 13.60 -16.20 20.68
C VAL A 23 12.32 -16.24 21.51
N LEU A 24 11.62 -17.39 21.52
CA LEU A 24 10.41 -17.56 22.31
C LEU A 24 10.71 -17.39 23.82
N ALA A 25 11.81 -17.98 24.29
CA ALA A 25 12.25 -17.84 25.69
C ALA A 25 12.59 -16.38 26.04
N ALA A 26 13.26 -15.65 25.14
CA ALA A 26 13.60 -14.25 25.37
C ALA A 26 12.34 -13.34 25.43
N ILE A 27 11.35 -13.59 24.56
CA ILE A 27 10.06 -12.88 24.60
C ILE A 27 9.29 -13.23 25.88
N ALA A 28 9.26 -14.51 26.27
CA ALA A 28 8.60 -14.95 27.50
C ALA A 28 9.25 -14.36 28.76
N ALA A 29 10.58 -14.26 28.79
CA ALA A 29 11.31 -13.63 29.88
C ALA A 29 10.99 -12.14 30.08
N ALA A 30 10.57 -11.44 29.01
CA ALA A 30 10.10 -10.06 29.07
C ALA A 30 8.71 -9.94 29.76
N ARG A 31 7.99 -11.04 29.96
CA ARG A 31 6.65 -11.11 30.59
C ARG A 31 5.68 -10.06 30.06
N PRO A 32 5.43 -10.01 28.72
CA PRO A 32 4.57 -8.99 28.15
C PRO A 32 3.13 -9.15 28.65
N GLU A 33 2.49 -8.07 29.06
CA GLU A 33 1.06 -8.07 29.40
C GLU A 33 0.19 -8.12 28.14
N ALA A 34 0.64 -7.49 27.07
CA ALA A 34 0.05 -7.53 25.74
C ALA A 34 1.14 -7.50 24.68
N MET A 35 0.91 -8.11 23.51
CA MET A 35 1.78 -7.96 22.35
C MET A 35 1.08 -7.17 21.28
N VAL A 36 1.79 -6.23 20.67
CA VAL A 36 1.27 -5.41 19.58
C VAL A 36 1.98 -5.79 18.29
N VAL A 37 1.19 -6.07 17.27
CA VAL A 37 1.67 -6.41 15.92
C VAL A 37 1.25 -5.30 14.95
N ALA A 38 2.20 -4.79 14.20
CA ALA A 38 1.94 -3.82 13.15
C ALA A 38 2.86 -4.10 11.96
N ALA A 39 2.28 -4.27 10.77
CA ALA A 39 3.00 -4.50 9.51
C ALA A 39 4.08 -5.61 9.58
N TYR A 40 3.80 -6.69 10.28
CA TYR A 40 4.81 -7.71 10.57
C TYR A 40 5.00 -8.72 9.41
N GLY A 41 3.95 -9.01 8.66
CA GLY A 41 4.02 -9.82 7.43
C GLY A 41 4.33 -11.32 7.60
N LEU A 42 4.43 -11.83 8.84
CA LEU A 42 4.60 -13.24 9.16
C LEU A 42 3.47 -13.71 10.08
N ILE A 43 3.16 -15.01 10.02
CA ILE A 43 2.20 -15.64 10.93
C ILE A 43 2.87 -15.81 12.31
N LEU A 44 2.19 -15.42 13.37
CA LEU A 44 2.63 -15.65 14.72
C LEU A 44 2.35 -17.12 15.12
N PRO A 45 3.34 -17.81 15.70
CA PRO A 45 3.11 -19.14 16.26
C PRO A 45 2.07 -19.10 17.39
N ALA A 46 1.25 -20.16 17.53
CA ALA A 46 0.25 -20.26 18.58
C ALA A 46 0.82 -20.03 19.99
N ALA A 47 2.06 -20.50 20.23
CA ALA A 47 2.76 -20.28 21.49
C ALA A 47 2.99 -18.78 21.80
N LEU A 48 3.19 -17.93 20.80
CA LEU A 48 3.27 -16.48 21.01
C LEU A 48 1.90 -15.83 21.17
N LEU A 49 0.89 -16.31 20.45
CA LEU A 49 -0.48 -15.79 20.59
C LEU A 49 -1.02 -16.01 22.00
N ALA A 50 -0.68 -17.14 22.64
CA ALA A 50 -1.12 -17.50 23.99
C ALA A 50 -0.25 -16.91 25.12
N LEU A 51 0.92 -16.29 24.79
CA LEU A 51 1.87 -15.87 25.80
C LEU A 51 1.37 -14.70 26.66
N PRO A 52 0.88 -13.58 26.12
CA PRO A 52 0.49 -12.43 26.91
C PRO A 52 -0.94 -12.60 27.44
N PRO A 53 -1.20 -12.30 28.74
CA PRO A 53 -2.53 -12.48 29.34
C PRO A 53 -3.62 -11.62 28.67
N ARG A 54 -3.26 -10.47 28.09
CA ARG A 54 -4.16 -9.62 27.30
C ARG A 54 -4.14 -9.96 25.81
N GLY A 55 -3.43 -11.02 25.40
CA GLY A 55 -3.31 -11.50 24.04
C GLY A 55 -2.51 -10.60 23.11
N CYS A 56 -2.58 -10.90 21.82
CA CYS A 56 -1.89 -10.18 20.76
C CYS A 56 -2.88 -9.27 20.03
N LEU A 57 -2.54 -8.00 19.90
CA LEU A 57 -3.33 -6.99 19.20
C LEU A 57 -2.68 -6.66 17.87
N ASN A 58 -3.45 -6.67 16.77
CA ASN A 58 -2.97 -6.22 15.46
C ASN A 58 -3.55 -4.85 15.12
N VAL A 59 -2.67 -3.96 14.62
CA VAL A 59 -3.05 -2.68 14.01
C VAL A 59 -3.18 -2.90 12.51
N HIS A 60 -4.39 -3.17 12.04
CA HIS A 60 -4.65 -3.51 10.65
C HIS A 60 -5.14 -2.28 9.86
N ALA A 61 -4.52 -2.04 8.69
CA ALA A 61 -4.76 -0.85 7.89
C ALA A 61 -5.97 -0.99 6.94
N SER A 62 -7.09 -1.48 7.44
CA SER A 62 -8.39 -1.48 6.77
C SER A 62 -9.54 -1.48 7.77
N LEU A 63 -10.76 -1.34 7.26
CA LEU A 63 -11.99 -1.57 8.01
C LEU A 63 -12.39 -3.04 7.86
N LEU A 64 -11.86 -3.91 8.74
CA LEU A 64 -12.18 -5.35 8.73
C LEU A 64 -13.70 -5.57 8.87
N PRO A 65 -14.26 -6.58 8.22
CA PRO A 65 -13.58 -7.71 7.55
C PRO A 65 -13.12 -7.43 6.10
N ARG A 66 -13.26 -6.19 5.60
CA ARG A 66 -12.78 -5.83 4.27
C ARG A 66 -11.25 -5.73 4.27
N TRP A 67 -10.62 -6.30 3.24
CA TRP A 67 -9.18 -6.24 2.99
C TRP A 67 -8.32 -6.94 4.05
N ARG A 68 -8.68 -8.18 4.47
CA ARG A 68 -7.77 -9.05 5.21
C ARG A 68 -6.52 -9.33 4.40
N GLY A 69 -5.33 -9.33 5.00
CA GLY A 69 -4.07 -9.70 4.37
C GLY A 69 -3.05 -8.57 4.21
N ALA A 70 -2.12 -8.74 3.25
CA ALA A 70 -0.83 -8.07 3.28
C ALA A 70 -0.78 -6.65 2.69
N ALA A 71 -1.77 -6.25 1.86
CA ALA A 71 -1.72 -4.98 1.12
C ALA A 71 -3.05 -4.22 1.12
N PRO A 72 -3.68 -3.99 2.30
CA PRO A 72 -5.01 -3.39 2.37
C PRO A 72 -5.09 -2.00 1.77
N ILE A 73 -4.09 -1.13 2.00
CA ILE A 73 -4.06 0.24 1.49
C ILE A 73 -4.03 0.25 -0.04
N GLN A 74 -3.13 -0.54 -0.63
CA GLN A 74 -3.00 -0.62 -2.08
C GLN A 74 -4.26 -1.19 -2.73
N ARG A 75 -4.85 -2.23 -2.14
CA ARG A 75 -6.06 -2.87 -2.68
C ARG A 75 -7.29 -1.96 -2.57
N ALA A 76 -7.42 -1.18 -1.51
CA ALA A 76 -8.46 -0.16 -1.37
C ALA A 76 -8.36 0.91 -2.48
N LEU A 77 -7.15 1.44 -2.73
CA LEU A 77 -6.92 2.40 -3.80
C LEU A 77 -7.21 1.82 -5.19
N LEU A 78 -6.73 0.59 -5.47
CA LEU A 78 -6.98 -0.10 -6.74
C LEU A 78 -8.46 -0.34 -6.99
N ALA A 79 -9.21 -0.70 -5.95
CA ALA A 79 -10.66 -0.88 -6.02
C ALA A 79 -11.43 0.44 -6.17
N GLY A 80 -10.80 1.56 -5.83
CA GLY A 80 -11.42 2.88 -5.84
C GLY A 80 -12.35 3.13 -4.66
N ASP A 81 -12.02 2.54 -3.51
CA ASP A 81 -12.72 2.83 -2.27
C ASP A 81 -12.63 4.33 -1.96
N SER A 82 -13.71 4.91 -1.45
CA SER A 82 -13.75 6.31 -1.01
C SER A 82 -13.31 6.49 0.45
N THR A 83 -13.26 5.40 1.21
CA THR A 83 -12.90 5.38 2.62
C THR A 83 -11.96 4.22 2.93
N ILE A 84 -11.09 4.43 3.89
CA ILE A 84 -10.22 3.42 4.48
C ILE A 84 -10.15 3.67 5.98
N GLY A 85 -9.53 2.79 6.75
CA GLY A 85 -9.39 3.04 8.18
C GLY A 85 -8.40 2.12 8.85
N ILE A 86 -8.44 2.16 10.18
CA ILE A 86 -7.70 1.25 11.04
C ILE A 86 -8.67 0.38 11.80
N THR A 87 -8.34 -0.89 11.90
CA THR A 87 -8.94 -1.83 12.85
C THR A 87 -7.89 -2.26 13.87
N ILE A 88 -8.19 -2.09 15.16
CA ILE A 88 -7.50 -2.79 16.23
C ILE A 88 -8.27 -4.08 16.47
N MET A 89 -7.61 -5.22 16.28
CA MET A 89 -8.22 -6.54 16.45
C MET A 89 -7.40 -7.41 17.39
N GLN A 90 -8.07 -8.32 18.09
CA GLN A 90 -7.43 -9.43 18.79
C GLN A 90 -6.97 -10.45 17.76
N MET A 91 -5.72 -10.89 17.83
CA MET A 91 -5.23 -11.90 16.89
C MET A 91 -5.64 -13.31 17.29
N ASP A 92 -5.91 -14.12 16.29
CA ASP A 92 -6.08 -15.57 16.37
C ASP A 92 -5.12 -16.25 15.37
N GLU A 93 -5.27 -17.55 15.14
CA GLU A 93 -4.43 -18.31 14.21
C GLU A 93 -4.74 -18.06 12.73
N GLY A 94 -5.85 -17.36 12.43
CA GLY A 94 -6.27 -17.07 11.08
C GLY A 94 -5.65 -15.78 10.51
N LEU A 95 -5.83 -15.58 9.21
CA LEU A 95 -5.37 -14.37 8.52
C LEU A 95 -6.37 -13.24 8.79
N ASP A 96 -6.05 -12.38 9.76
CA ASP A 96 -6.84 -11.23 10.16
C ASP A 96 -8.32 -11.58 10.45
N THR A 97 -8.55 -12.74 11.10
CA THR A 97 -9.89 -13.30 11.36
C THR A 97 -10.42 -12.97 12.76
N GLY A 98 -9.56 -12.58 13.67
CA GLY A 98 -9.91 -12.36 15.05
C GLY A 98 -10.89 -11.21 15.29
N PRO A 99 -11.49 -11.12 16.47
CA PRO A 99 -12.53 -10.13 16.77
C PRO A 99 -11.98 -8.70 16.80
N ILE A 100 -12.84 -7.78 16.39
CA ILE A 100 -12.56 -6.34 16.34
C ILE A 100 -12.71 -5.74 17.73
N LEU A 101 -11.75 -4.93 18.13
CA LEU A 101 -11.82 -4.12 19.35
C LEU A 101 -12.23 -2.68 19.04
N LEU A 102 -11.55 -2.03 18.10
CA LEU A 102 -11.84 -0.66 17.68
C LEU A 102 -11.69 -0.51 16.17
N GLN A 103 -12.52 0.35 15.60
CA GLN A 103 -12.37 0.78 14.20
C GLN A 103 -12.59 2.28 14.07
N GLU A 104 -11.84 2.89 13.18
CA GLU A 104 -12.07 4.29 12.79
C GLU A 104 -11.74 4.49 11.33
N ALA A 105 -12.64 5.14 10.59
CA ALA A 105 -12.53 5.40 9.16
C ALA A 105 -11.99 6.80 8.88
N ILE A 106 -11.26 6.93 7.76
CA ILE A 106 -10.89 8.21 7.16
C ILE A 106 -11.29 8.22 5.68
N ALA A 107 -11.59 9.39 5.14
CA ALA A 107 -11.80 9.55 3.70
C ALA A 107 -10.46 9.41 2.95
N ILE A 108 -10.53 8.83 1.75
CA ILE A 108 -9.43 8.82 0.78
C ILE A 108 -9.58 10.07 -0.10
N ALA A 109 -8.63 10.99 -0.02
CA ALA A 109 -8.60 12.17 -0.88
C ALA A 109 -8.23 11.80 -2.32
N PRO A 110 -8.66 12.60 -3.32
CA PRO A 110 -8.37 12.30 -4.74
C PRO A 110 -6.89 12.18 -5.09
N ASP A 111 -6.03 12.86 -4.35
CA ASP A 111 -4.57 12.87 -4.51
C ASP A 111 -3.82 11.95 -3.54
N ASP A 112 -4.54 11.22 -2.68
CA ASP A 112 -3.91 10.27 -1.77
C ASP A 112 -3.25 9.12 -2.52
N THR A 113 -2.00 8.85 -2.14
CA THR A 113 -1.23 7.68 -2.56
C THR A 113 -1.17 6.65 -1.44
N ALA A 114 -0.67 5.45 -1.72
CA ALA A 114 -0.44 4.48 -0.66
C ALA A 114 0.55 5.01 0.40
N GLY A 115 1.51 5.84 0.01
CA GLY A 115 2.44 6.48 0.94
C GLY A 115 1.76 7.47 1.87
N THR A 116 0.96 8.42 1.35
CA THR A 116 0.27 9.41 2.18
C THR A 116 -0.77 8.76 3.09
N LEU A 117 -1.51 7.76 2.60
CA LEU A 117 -2.44 7.00 3.42
C LEU A 117 -1.74 6.21 4.53
N HIS A 118 -0.57 5.62 4.23
CA HIS A 118 0.22 4.93 5.26
C HIS A 118 0.58 5.87 6.42
N GLU A 119 1.02 7.09 6.13
CA GLU A 119 1.34 8.09 7.17
C GLU A 119 0.11 8.50 7.97
N LYS A 120 -1.02 8.80 7.30
CA LYS A 120 -2.29 9.14 7.97
C LYS A 120 -2.77 8.00 8.88
N LEU A 121 -2.75 6.77 8.36
CA LEU A 121 -3.19 5.58 9.08
C LEU A 121 -2.23 5.19 10.23
N ALA A 122 -0.94 5.45 10.11
CA ALA A 122 0.01 5.21 11.20
C ALA A 122 -0.32 6.07 12.43
N GLY A 123 -0.62 7.36 12.26
CA GLY A 123 -1.06 8.25 13.33
C GLY A 123 -2.40 7.83 13.94
N LEU A 124 -3.37 7.45 13.10
CA LEU A 124 -4.66 6.94 13.54
C LEU A 124 -4.52 5.63 14.33
N GLY A 125 -3.71 4.70 13.82
CA GLY A 125 -3.46 3.40 14.44
C GLY A 125 -2.82 3.51 15.82
N ALA A 126 -1.84 4.40 15.98
CA ALA A 126 -1.21 4.65 17.27
C ALA A 126 -2.22 5.17 18.30
N ARG A 127 -3.09 6.13 17.93
CA ARG A 127 -4.14 6.66 18.81
C ARG A 127 -5.16 5.60 19.22
N LEU A 128 -5.65 4.81 18.25
CA LEU A 128 -6.61 3.75 18.53
C LEU A 128 -6.02 2.63 19.38
N LEU A 129 -4.76 2.27 19.14
CA LEU A 129 -4.06 1.26 19.91
C LEU A 129 -3.93 1.68 21.38
N LEU A 130 -3.54 2.91 21.68
CA LEU A 130 -3.46 3.40 23.06
C LEU A 130 -4.83 3.32 23.73
N ARG A 131 -5.91 3.75 23.07
CA ARG A 131 -7.26 3.60 23.60
C ARG A 131 -7.64 2.16 23.90
N ALA A 132 -7.30 1.22 22.99
CA ALA A 132 -7.58 -0.22 23.20
C ALA A 132 -6.76 -0.81 24.37
N LEU A 133 -5.55 -0.31 24.61
CA LEU A 133 -4.71 -0.74 25.72
C LEU A 133 -5.17 -0.16 27.06
N GLU A 134 -5.61 1.09 27.11
CA GLU A 134 -6.07 1.77 28.32
C GLU A 134 -7.45 1.28 28.77
N ALA A 135 -8.39 1.18 27.84
CA ALA A 135 -9.76 0.77 28.09
C ALA A 135 -10.21 -0.24 27.01
N PRO A 136 -9.84 -1.54 27.16
CA PRO A 136 -10.16 -2.54 26.16
C PRO A 136 -11.66 -2.72 26.01
N PRO A 137 -12.24 -2.44 24.82
CA PRO A 137 -13.68 -2.65 24.59
C PRO A 137 -13.98 -4.16 24.44
N ALA A 138 -15.28 -4.48 24.55
CA ALA A 138 -15.73 -5.84 24.28
C ALA A 138 -15.41 -6.25 22.84
N PRO A 139 -14.79 -7.42 22.61
CA PRO A 139 -14.49 -7.88 21.26
C PRO A 139 -15.76 -8.17 20.46
N VAL A 140 -15.79 -7.74 19.20
CA VAL A 140 -16.91 -7.96 18.26
C VAL A 140 -16.46 -8.88 17.13
N ALA A 141 -17.18 -9.98 16.92
CA ALA A 141 -16.88 -10.91 15.84
C ALA A 141 -17.04 -10.23 14.47
N GLN A 142 -16.16 -10.58 13.54
CA GLN A 142 -16.25 -10.08 12.17
C GLN A 142 -17.41 -10.74 11.40
N ASP A 143 -18.12 -9.98 10.55
CA ASP A 143 -19.12 -10.53 9.65
C ASP A 143 -18.46 -11.35 8.53
N ALA A 144 -18.64 -12.65 8.55
CA ALA A 144 -18.05 -13.56 7.55
C ALA A 144 -18.55 -13.29 6.12
N LYS A 145 -19.71 -12.66 5.93
CA LYS A 145 -20.28 -12.36 4.62
C LYS A 145 -19.63 -11.16 3.94
N ALA A 146 -19.01 -10.26 4.72
CA ALA A 146 -18.37 -9.04 4.24
C ALA A 146 -16.85 -9.18 4.01
N VAL A 147 -16.31 -10.38 4.13
CA VAL A 147 -14.87 -10.65 3.99
C VAL A 147 -14.38 -10.40 2.58
N THR A 148 -13.32 -9.62 2.45
CA THR A 148 -12.52 -9.53 1.21
C THR A 148 -11.03 -9.61 1.54
N TYR A 149 -10.21 -9.96 0.53
CA TYR A 149 -8.79 -10.21 0.73
C TYR A 149 -7.89 -9.21 -0.01
N ALA A 150 -6.85 -8.77 0.67
CA ALA A 150 -5.81 -7.88 0.15
C ALA A 150 -4.51 -8.65 -0.08
N VAL A 151 -4.47 -9.39 -1.20
CA VAL A 151 -3.26 -10.13 -1.59
C VAL A 151 -2.09 -9.18 -1.79
N ARG A 152 -0.89 -9.66 -1.44
CA ARG A 152 0.37 -8.91 -1.57
C ARG A 152 0.54 -8.38 -2.99
N ILE A 153 1.09 -7.16 -3.10
CA ILE A 153 1.45 -6.56 -4.39
C ILE A 153 2.65 -7.31 -4.97
N ALA A 154 2.47 -7.84 -6.18
CA ALA A 154 3.52 -8.51 -6.94
C ALA A 154 4.25 -7.50 -7.85
N ARG A 155 5.43 -7.87 -8.36
CA ARG A 155 6.16 -7.04 -9.33
C ARG A 155 5.39 -6.83 -10.64
N SER A 156 4.61 -7.83 -11.05
CA SER A 156 3.73 -7.75 -12.21
C SER A 156 2.63 -6.69 -12.08
N ASP A 157 2.17 -6.40 -10.86
CA ASP A 157 1.15 -5.37 -10.62
C ASP A 157 1.66 -3.97 -10.99
N ALA A 158 2.99 -3.79 -11.03
CA ALA A 158 3.60 -2.51 -11.41
C ALA A 158 3.48 -2.17 -12.89
N GLU A 159 3.32 -3.16 -13.76
CA GLU A 159 3.23 -2.95 -15.21
C GLU A 159 1.88 -2.32 -15.58
N ILE A 160 1.92 -1.20 -16.29
CA ILE A 160 0.70 -0.53 -16.79
C ILE A 160 0.25 -1.23 -18.05
N ASP A 161 -0.98 -1.75 -18.03
CA ASP A 161 -1.69 -2.13 -19.26
C ASP A 161 -2.47 -0.92 -19.77
N TRP A 162 -2.02 -0.31 -20.84
CA TRP A 162 -2.67 0.86 -21.42
C TRP A 162 -4.07 0.57 -21.99
N ARG A 163 -4.46 -0.70 -22.12
CA ARG A 163 -5.82 -1.11 -22.50
C ARG A 163 -6.82 -0.94 -21.36
N ASP A 164 -6.36 -0.80 -20.14
CA ASP A 164 -7.18 -0.41 -19.00
C ASP A 164 -7.71 1.02 -19.18
N THR A 165 -8.77 1.36 -18.44
CA THR A 165 -9.30 2.74 -18.43
C THR A 165 -8.31 3.71 -17.75
N ALA A 166 -8.36 4.98 -18.12
CA ALA A 166 -7.55 6.02 -17.46
C ALA A 166 -7.77 6.05 -15.95
N VAL A 167 -9.00 5.84 -15.49
CA VAL A 167 -9.34 5.74 -14.05
C VAL A 167 -8.63 4.58 -13.38
N ALA A 168 -8.60 3.40 -14.01
CA ALA A 168 -7.96 2.22 -13.42
C ALA A 168 -6.43 2.40 -13.34
N ILE A 169 -5.82 2.99 -14.38
CA ILE A 169 -4.38 3.25 -14.40
C ILE A 169 -4.01 4.35 -13.40
N GLU A 170 -4.81 5.40 -13.27
CA GLU A 170 -4.60 6.47 -12.30
C GLU A 170 -4.60 5.92 -10.85
N ARG A 171 -5.60 5.09 -10.53
CA ARG A 171 -5.67 4.39 -9.23
C ARG A 171 -4.44 3.51 -9.00
N ARG A 172 -3.96 2.80 -10.03
CA ARG A 172 -2.74 1.99 -9.97
C ARG A 172 -1.51 2.83 -9.66
N ILE A 173 -1.37 4.00 -10.30
CA ILE A 173 -0.27 4.94 -10.05
C ILE A 173 -0.25 5.33 -8.57
N ARG A 174 -1.37 5.77 -8.02
CA ARG A 174 -1.48 6.14 -6.61
C ARG A 174 -1.28 4.97 -5.65
N ALA A 175 -1.85 3.82 -5.97
CA ALA A 175 -1.75 2.62 -5.14
C ALA A 175 -0.32 2.07 -5.03
N LEU A 176 0.52 2.32 -6.03
CA LEU A 176 1.88 1.80 -6.08
C LEU A 176 2.95 2.85 -5.73
N ASP A 177 2.56 4.07 -5.39
CA ASP A 177 3.47 5.10 -4.89
C ASP A 177 3.58 5.00 -3.35
N PRO A 178 4.76 4.84 -2.76
CA PRO A 178 6.10 4.94 -3.37
C PRO A 178 6.69 3.61 -3.87
N VAL A 179 6.10 2.47 -3.58
CA VAL A 179 6.68 1.16 -3.90
C VAL A 179 5.59 0.20 -4.38
N PRO A 180 5.82 -0.48 -5.51
CA PRO A 180 7.01 -0.53 -6.38
C PRO A 180 7.10 0.63 -7.39
N GLY A 181 6.07 1.45 -7.56
CA GLY A 181 5.85 2.44 -8.59
C GLY A 181 5.28 1.82 -9.88
N ALA A 182 4.19 2.42 -10.39
CA ALA A 182 3.61 2.00 -11.66
C ALA A 182 4.59 2.29 -12.81
N GLN A 183 4.76 1.35 -13.73
CA GLN A 183 5.79 1.45 -14.77
C GLN A 183 5.26 1.09 -16.15
N THR A 184 5.89 1.68 -17.14
CA THR A 184 5.70 1.36 -18.57
C THR A 184 7.04 1.27 -19.27
N ARG A 185 7.03 0.89 -20.55
CA ARG A 185 8.22 0.85 -21.42
C ARG A 185 8.08 1.84 -22.57
N HIS A 186 9.21 2.41 -22.96
CA HIS A 186 9.33 3.20 -24.18
C HIS A 186 10.74 3.05 -24.73
N ALA A 187 10.87 2.64 -25.99
CA ALA A 187 12.18 2.43 -26.66
C ALA A 187 13.16 1.59 -25.80
N GLY A 188 12.68 0.45 -25.25
CA GLY A 188 13.45 -0.45 -24.39
C GLY A 188 13.68 0.04 -22.96
N ALA A 189 13.45 1.33 -22.65
CA ALA A 189 13.65 1.87 -21.31
C ALA A 189 12.41 1.69 -20.43
N ILE A 190 12.61 1.40 -19.13
CA ILE A 190 11.56 1.41 -18.12
C ILE A 190 11.37 2.84 -17.61
N LEU A 191 10.12 3.30 -17.64
CA LEU A 191 9.69 4.57 -17.09
C LEU A 191 8.69 4.32 -15.96
N LYS A 192 8.96 4.84 -14.77
CA LYS A 192 7.98 4.89 -13.70
C LYS A 192 7.14 6.15 -13.82
N ILE A 193 5.85 6.01 -13.55
CA ILE A 193 4.88 7.10 -13.53
C ILE A 193 4.44 7.30 -12.08
N TRP A 194 4.58 8.53 -11.59
CA TRP A 194 4.32 8.86 -10.20
C TRP A 194 3.10 9.73 -10.00
N ARG A 195 2.78 10.57 -10.99
CA ARG A 195 1.58 11.40 -10.96
C ARG A 195 1.00 11.56 -12.34
N ALA A 196 -0.31 11.35 -12.44
CA ALA A 196 -1.08 11.57 -13.63
C ALA A 196 -2.49 12.05 -13.27
N GLY A 197 -3.12 12.76 -14.18
CA GLY A 197 -4.53 13.13 -14.12
C GLY A 197 -5.28 12.56 -15.32
N ILE A 198 -6.60 12.43 -15.19
CA ILE A 198 -7.46 11.92 -16.27
C ILE A 198 -7.70 13.05 -17.26
N GLU A 199 -7.57 12.71 -18.55
CA GLU A 199 -7.86 13.59 -19.69
C GLU A 199 -9.01 12.98 -20.48
N HIS A 200 -10.16 13.65 -20.50
CA HIS A 200 -11.35 13.13 -21.15
C HIS A 200 -11.40 13.45 -22.65
N GLY A 201 -12.11 12.60 -23.41
CA GLY A 201 -12.41 12.85 -24.81
C GLY A 201 -11.27 12.56 -25.80
N VAL A 202 -10.12 12.11 -25.34
CA VAL A 202 -8.99 11.71 -26.20
C VAL A 202 -9.25 10.29 -26.72
N ARG A 203 -9.20 10.13 -28.04
CA ARG A 203 -9.40 8.85 -28.71
C ARG A 203 -8.21 8.51 -29.58
N ALA A 204 -7.45 7.51 -29.18
CA ALA A 204 -6.34 6.94 -29.95
C ALA A 204 -6.14 5.48 -29.51
N ALA A 205 -5.30 4.74 -30.22
CA ALA A 205 -4.96 3.38 -29.78
C ALA A 205 -4.27 3.41 -28.41
N PRO A 206 -4.64 2.53 -27.46
CA PRO A 206 -4.06 2.49 -26.12
C PRO A 206 -2.53 2.50 -26.13
N GLY A 207 -1.90 3.30 -25.25
CA GLY A 207 -0.46 3.50 -25.18
C GLY A 207 0.12 4.51 -26.16
N THR A 208 -0.72 5.10 -27.06
CA THR A 208 -0.24 6.16 -27.96
C THR A 208 -0.02 7.46 -27.20
N VAL A 209 1.14 8.06 -27.34
CA VAL A 209 1.44 9.42 -26.86
C VAL A 209 0.74 10.41 -27.80
N CYS A 210 -0.34 11.02 -27.30
CA CYS A 210 -1.17 11.94 -28.09
C CYS A 210 -0.61 13.37 -28.10
N ALA A 211 -0.04 13.82 -26.97
CA ALA A 211 0.56 15.14 -26.84
C ALA A 211 1.78 15.10 -25.92
N VAL A 212 2.76 15.94 -26.20
CA VAL A 212 3.96 16.14 -25.39
C VAL A 212 4.08 17.63 -25.10
N GLU A 213 3.76 18.03 -23.87
CA GLU A 213 3.66 19.42 -23.45
C GLU A 213 4.45 19.65 -22.16
N PRO A 214 4.88 20.89 -21.87
CA PRO A 214 5.54 21.18 -20.58
C PRO A 214 4.69 20.83 -19.35
N THR A 215 3.35 20.86 -19.50
CA THR A 215 2.39 20.55 -18.43
C THR A 215 2.15 19.06 -18.23
N GLY A 216 2.56 18.22 -19.19
CA GLY A 216 2.38 16.78 -19.11
C GLY A 216 2.46 16.07 -20.45
N ILE A 217 2.52 14.75 -20.37
CA ILE A 217 2.51 13.84 -21.51
C ILE A 217 1.14 13.17 -21.55
N VAL A 218 0.38 13.40 -22.63
CA VAL A 218 -0.95 12.78 -22.78
C VAL A 218 -0.82 11.45 -23.47
N VAL A 219 -1.30 10.38 -22.82
CA VAL A 219 -1.23 9.00 -23.33
C VAL A 219 -2.62 8.39 -23.33
N ALA A 220 -3.04 7.89 -24.50
CA ALA A 220 -4.33 7.22 -24.66
C ALA A 220 -4.42 5.94 -23.86
N CYS A 221 -5.57 5.69 -23.24
CA CYS A 221 -5.92 4.50 -22.50
C CYS A 221 -7.02 3.71 -23.23
N GLY A 222 -7.47 2.59 -22.67
CA GLY A 222 -8.63 1.85 -23.21
C GLY A 222 -9.91 2.66 -23.22
N ALA A 223 -10.06 3.57 -22.27
CA ALA A 223 -11.06 4.64 -22.25
C ALA A 223 -10.43 5.90 -21.67
N ASP A 224 -10.66 7.05 -22.31
CA ASP A 224 -10.03 8.33 -22.01
C ASP A 224 -8.49 8.30 -22.17
N ALA A 225 -7.78 9.24 -21.56
CA ALA A 225 -6.32 9.31 -21.55
C ALA A 225 -5.80 9.75 -20.19
N LEU A 226 -4.50 9.61 -19.99
CA LEU A 226 -3.81 10.15 -18.84
C LEU A 226 -2.88 11.29 -19.25
N ARG A 227 -2.93 12.39 -18.52
CA ARG A 227 -1.91 13.43 -18.52
C ARG A 227 -0.89 13.13 -17.44
N ILE A 228 0.25 12.62 -17.85
CA ILE A 228 1.35 12.26 -16.95
C ILE A 228 2.11 13.51 -16.57
N ALA A 229 2.13 13.83 -15.27
CA ALA A 229 2.76 15.03 -14.73
C ALA A 229 4.15 14.76 -14.12
N GLU A 230 4.42 13.53 -13.65
CA GLU A 230 5.68 13.19 -13.01
C GLU A 230 6.14 11.77 -13.40
N LEU A 231 7.40 11.67 -13.82
CA LEU A 231 8.03 10.43 -14.30
C LEU A 231 9.44 10.24 -13.75
N GLN A 232 9.93 9.01 -13.91
CA GLN A 232 11.30 8.65 -13.52
C GLN A 232 11.85 7.60 -14.48
N ARG A 233 13.05 7.79 -14.98
CA ARG A 233 13.83 6.73 -15.65
C ARG A 233 14.42 5.78 -14.62
N ALA A 234 14.66 4.53 -15.02
CA ALA A 234 15.42 3.58 -14.19
C ALA A 234 16.77 4.19 -13.75
N GLY A 235 17.06 4.14 -12.46
CA GLY A 235 18.26 4.74 -11.86
C GLY A 235 18.28 6.28 -11.76
N GLY A 236 17.25 6.97 -12.28
CA GLY A 236 17.15 8.42 -12.22
C GLY A 236 16.36 8.94 -11.02
N LYS A 237 16.09 10.26 -11.02
CA LYS A 237 15.24 10.95 -10.04
C LYS A 237 13.81 11.07 -10.57
N ARG A 238 12.82 11.23 -9.68
CA ARG A 238 11.47 11.68 -10.02
C ARG A 238 11.57 13.10 -10.57
N LEU A 239 10.96 13.37 -11.70
CA LEU A 239 10.99 14.65 -12.38
C LEU A 239 9.59 15.01 -12.87
N ALA A 240 9.21 16.30 -12.74
CA ALA A 240 8.07 16.82 -13.44
C ALA A 240 8.25 16.65 -14.97
N ALA A 241 7.14 16.51 -15.70
CA ALA A 241 7.16 16.24 -17.15
C ALA A 241 8.07 17.21 -17.93
N ARG A 242 8.02 18.51 -17.63
CA ARG A 242 8.87 19.53 -18.25
C ARG A 242 10.36 19.22 -18.09
N ALA A 243 10.80 18.90 -16.86
CA ALA A 243 12.20 18.61 -16.57
C ALA A 243 12.63 17.26 -17.15
N PHE A 244 11.73 16.28 -17.17
CA PHE A 244 11.96 14.98 -17.78
C PHE A 244 12.19 15.11 -19.29
N LEU A 245 11.35 15.87 -19.99
CA LEU A 245 11.39 16.09 -21.44
C LEU A 245 12.65 16.87 -21.89
N ALA A 246 13.25 17.67 -21.03
CA ALA A 246 14.52 18.35 -21.34
C ALA A 246 15.68 17.35 -21.56
N GLY A 247 15.61 16.16 -20.99
CA GLY A 247 16.64 15.12 -21.10
C GLY A 247 16.16 13.79 -21.71
N TYR A 248 14.91 13.72 -22.18
CA TYR A 248 14.34 12.51 -22.75
C TYR A 248 13.51 12.83 -24.01
N ARG A 249 13.97 12.32 -25.15
CA ARG A 249 13.28 12.54 -26.43
C ARG A 249 12.02 11.69 -26.50
N LEU A 250 10.87 12.35 -26.48
CA LEU A 250 9.56 11.77 -26.68
C LEU A 250 8.76 12.63 -27.63
N THR A 251 8.05 12.02 -28.57
CA THR A 251 7.26 12.72 -29.58
C THR A 251 5.82 12.21 -29.59
N SER A 252 4.90 13.05 -30.05
CA SER A 252 3.55 12.58 -30.37
C SER A 252 3.62 11.44 -31.39
N GLY A 253 2.73 10.46 -31.26
CA GLY A 253 2.75 9.22 -32.04
C GLY A 253 3.62 8.09 -31.46
N ALA A 254 4.54 8.36 -30.50
CA ALA A 254 5.28 7.33 -29.80
C ALA A 254 4.33 6.37 -29.06
N ARG A 255 4.80 5.15 -28.76
CA ARG A 255 4.01 4.12 -28.08
C ARG A 255 4.64 3.73 -26.76
N PHE A 256 3.83 3.73 -25.69
CA PHE A 256 4.16 3.15 -24.40
C PHE A 256 3.67 1.71 -24.33
N GLY A 257 4.38 0.86 -23.57
CA GLY A 257 4.01 -0.53 -23.37
C GLY A 257 4.40 -1.48 -24.50
N SER A 258 4.96 -1.01 -25.61
CA SER A 258 5.48 -1.89 -26.64
C SER A 258 6.75 -2.58 -26.13
N ARG A 259 6.75 -3.90 -26.09
CA ARG A 259 7.97 -4.68 -26.23
C ARG A 259 8.30 -4.61 -27.74
N ASP A 260 8.99 -3.58 -28.14
CA ASP A 260 9.61 -3.60 -29.47
C ASP A 260 10.52 -4.80 -29.48
N GLY A 261 10.19 -5.73 -30.39
CA GLY A 261 10.84 -7.00 -30.58
C GLY A 261 12.31 -6.85 -31.01
#